data_04f5d6469759635ead8742fab8e5dd00
#
_entry.id   04f5d6469759635ead8742fab8e5dd00
#
_cell.length_a   1.000
_cell.length_b   1.000
_cell.length_c   1.000
_cell.angle_alpha   90.00
_cell.angle_beta   90.00
_cell.angle_gamma   90.00
#
_symmetry.space_group_name_H-M   'P 1'
#
loop_
_entity.id
_entity.type
_entity.pdbx_description
1 polymer ?
#
loop_
_entity_poly.entity_id
_entity_poly.type
_entity_poly.pdbx_seq_one_letter_code
_entity_poly.pdbx_strand_id
1 'polypeptide(L)'
;MLSTIDINEEAVVVTTKPKPRSKSRAKSQPKVQPPYAVIVENDDFHTFEYVIEALQKVCGHDRQKAFLLAVEVDRQGRALVWSGTKELAELKCDQLRGMGTDYFAPVPVTFPLGVSIEPLP
;
A
#
# COMPACT_ATOMS: atom_id res chain seq x y z
N MET A 1 36.28 -10.90 15.06
CA MET A 1 35.76 -11.22 14.65
C MET A 1 35.45 -11.25 14.70
N LEU A 2 35.71 -11.20 15.01
CA LEU A 2 35.06 -11.35 14.83
C LEU A 2 34.61 -11.16 14.81
N SER A 3 34.85 -11.26 15.02
CA SER A 3 34.19 -11.41 14.77
C SER A 3 33.72 -11.05 14.83
N THR A 4 33.84 -11.06 14.86
CA THR A 4 33.11 -11.10 14.74
C THR A 4 32.61 -10.77 14.70
N ILE A 5 32.72 -10.71 14.80
CA ILE A 5 32.00 -10.85 14.68
C ILE A 5 31.49 -10.68 14.53
N ASP A 6 31.70 -10.63 14.71
CA ASP A 6 31.02 -10.88 14.50
C ASP A 6 30.50 -10.49 14.35
N ILE A 7 30.72 -10.32 14.61
CA ILE A 7 30.00 -10.41 14.47
C ILE A 7 29.52 -10.31 14.17
N ASN A 8 29.95 -10.17 14.58
CA ASN A 8 29.26 -10.54 14.23
C ASN A 8 28.84 -10.58 13.96
N GLU A 9 28.36 -10.41 13.71
CA GLU A 9 27.75 -11.00 13.47
C GLU A 9 27.14 -11.09 13.29
N GLU A 10 27.36 -10.84 13.55
CA GLU A 10 26.64 -11.38 13.42
C GLU A 10 25.96 -11.42 13.16
N ALA A 11 26.34 -10.99 13.58
CA ALA A 11 25.67 -11.54 13.33
C ALA A 11 25.17 -11.62 13.17
N VAL A 12 25.29 -11.66 13.53
CA VAL A 12 24.66 -12.43 13.29
C VAL A 12 24.19 -12.74 13.28
N VAL A 13 24.28 -12.87 13.66
CA VAL A 13 23.73 -13.83 13.54
C VAL A 13 23.32 -14.09 13.59
N VAL A 14 23.33 -14.20 13.96
CA VAL A 14 22.84 -15.09 13.88
C VAL A 14 22.43 -15.47 13.88
N THR A 15 22.35 -15.66 14.17
CA THR A 15 21.85 -16.60 14.06
C THR A 15 21.43 -17.00 14.07
N THR A 16 21.36 -17.16 14.36
CA THR A 16 20.79 -18.02 14.25
C THR A 16 20.29 -18.50 14.30
N LYS A 17 20.12 -18.78 14.57
CA LYS A 17 19.49 -19.60 14.55
C LYS A 17 18.76 -19.93 14.55
N PRO A 18 18.70 -20.00 14.77
CA PRO A 18 17.84 -20.42 14.68
C PRO A 18 17.27 -20.69 14.81
N LYS A 19 16.87 -20.88 14.87
CA LYS A 19 16.11 -21.22 14.79
C LYS A 19 15.36 -21.47 15.05
N PRO A 20 15.08 -21.67 15.42
CA PRO A 20 14.25 -21.82 15.43
C PRO A 20 13.43 -21.67 15.46
N ARG A 21 13.21 -21.80 15.34
CA ARG A 21 12.42 -21.71 15.09
C ARG A 21 11.61 -22.03 14.90
N SER A 22 11.50 -21.89 14.91
CA SER A 22 10.63 -22.18 14.59
C SER A 22 9.93 -23.10 14.16
N LYS A 23 9.62 -23.82 14.42
CA LYS A 23 9.08 -24.91 14.21
C LYS A 23 7.82 -25.06 14.73
N SER A 24 7.66 -24.65 15.78
CA SER A 24 6.39 -24.77 16.32
C SER A 24 5.39 -24.07 15.48
N ARG A 25 5.85 -23.12 14.82
CA ARG A 25 5.05 -22.51 13.98
C ARG A 25 4.59 -23.36 12.92
N ALA A 26 5.31 -24.28 12.57
CA ALA A 26 4.94 -25.14 11.54
C ALA A 26 3.66 -25.86 11.86
N LYS A 27 3.44 -26.12 13.14
CA LYS A 27 2.30 -26.82 13.45
C LYS A 27 1.15 -26.01 13.45
N SER A 28 1.21 -24.84 13.89
CA SER A 28 0.06 -24.02 13.89
C SER A 28 0.08 -23.24 12.61
N GLN A 29 -0.27 -23.84 11.56
CA GLN A 29 -0.34 -23.21 10.31
C GLN A 29 -1.30 -22.07 10.36
N PRO A 30 -0.87 -20.84 10.11
CA PRO A 30 -1.80 -19.72 10.09
C PRO A 30 -2.68 -19.87 8.87
N LYS A 31 -3.88 -19.36 8.97
CA LYS A 31 -4.76 -19.38 7.85
C LYS A 31 -4.20 -18.43 6.83
N VAL A 32 -4.12 -18.88 5.61
CA VAL A 32 -3.67 -18.03 4.53
C VAL A 32 -4.83 -17.15 4.15
N GLN A 33 -4.65 -15.86 4.28
CA GLN A 33 -5.67 -14.91 3.86
C GLN A 33 -5.31 -14.37 2.50
N PRO A 34 -6.30 -14.12 1.65
CA PRO A 34 -5.99 -13.54 0.35
C PRO A 34 -5.47 -12.12 0.54
N PRO A 35 -4.66 -11.65 -0.38
CA PRO A 35 -4.29 -10.24 -0.35
C PRO A 35 -5.50 -9.39 -0.65
N TYR A 36 -5.45 -8.14 -0.24
CA TYR A 36 -6.51 -7.18 -0.51
C TYR A 36 -6.00 -6.10 -1.44
N ALA A 37 -6.88 -5.67 -2.32
CA ALA A 37 -6.58 -4.59 -3.25
C ALA A 37 -7.16 -3.29 -2.69
N VAL A 38 -6.43 -2.20 -2.89
CA VAL A 38 -6.95 -0.86 -2.63
C VAL A 38 -7.38 -0.33 -3.98
N ILE A 39 -8.66 0.06 -4.08
CA ILE A 39 -9.28 0.50 -5.32
C ILE A 39 -9.65 1.97 -5.20
N VAL A 40 -9.23 2.77 -6.18
CA VAL A 40 -9.64 4.17 -6.26
C VAL A 40 -10.72 4.27 -7.33
N GLU A 41 -11.79 4.99 -7.01
CA GLU A 41 -12.92 5.15 -7.93
C GLU A 41 -13.02 6.58 -8.40
N ASN A 42 -13.41 6.75 -9.65
CA ASN A 42 -13.55 8.07 -10.25
C ASN A 42 -14.81 8.76 -9.74
N ASP A 43 -14.71 10.05 -9.45
CA ASP A 43 -15.86 10.84 -9.04
C ASP A 43 -16.09 12.07 -9.94
N ASP A 44 -15.24 12.25 -10.95
CA ASP A 44 -15.32 13.36 -11.90
C ASP A 44 -15.07 14.75 -11.31
N PHE A 45 -14.66 14.82 -10.04
CA PHE A 45 -14.37 16.10 -9.40
C PHE A 45 -12.92 16.22 -9.00
N HIS A 46 -12.33 15.18 -8.43
CA HIS A 46 -10.92 15.22 -8.07
C HIS A 46 -10.06 15.28 -9.33
N THR A 47 -9.01 16.09 -9.29
CA THR A 47 -8.14 16.29 -10.44
C THR A 47 -7.12 15.17 -10.57
N PHE A 48 -6.54 15.03 -11.76
CA PHE A 48 -5.45 14.09 -11.99
C PHE A 48 -4.30 14.42 -11.06
N GLU A 49 -3.96 15.70 -10.90
CA GLU A 49 -2.84 16.10 -10.06
C GLU A 49 -3.04 15.64 -8.61
N TYR A 50 -4.26 15.76 -8.11
CA TYR A 50 -4.56 15.31 -6.75
C TYR A 50 -4.38 13.79 -6.62
N VAL A 51 -4.91 13.04 -7.57
CA VAL A 51 -4.80 11.57 -7.54
C VAL A 51 -3.35 11.15 -7.67
N ILE A 52 -2.60 11.78 -8.58
CA ILE A 52 -1.19 11.46 -8.76
C ILE A 52 -0.43 11.69 -7.45
N GLU A 53 -0.64 12.85 -6.83
CA GLU A 53 0.05 13.18 -5.60
C GLU A 53 -0.31 12.19 -4.49
N ALA A 54 -1.59 11.85 -4.38
CA ALA A 54 -2.05 10.90 -3.37
C ALA A 54 -1.39 9.53 -3.55
N LEU A 55 -1.33 9.04 -4.80
CA LEU A 55 -0.74 7.75 -5.08
C LEU A 55 0.76 7.75 -4.84
N GLN A 56 1.43 8.86 -5.09
CA GLN A 56 2.85 8.96 -4.79
C GLN A 56 3.09 8.97 -3.29
N LYS A 57 2.33 9.75 -2.54
CA LYS A 57 2.54 9.88 -1.11
C LYS A 57 2.12 8.66 -0.32
N VAL A 58 0.99 8.08 -0.65
CA VAL A 58 0.45 6.97 0.14
C VAL A 58 0.94 5.62 -0.34
N CYS A 59 0.92 5.40 -1.65
CA CYS A 59 1.26 4.09 -2.21
C CYS A 59 2.72 3.96 -2.60
N GLY A 60 3.45 5.08 -2.61
CA GLY A 60 4.88 5.03 -2.92
C GLY A 60 5.21 4.87 -4.39
N HIS A 61 4.23 5.07 -5.27
CA HIS A 61 4.48 4.96 -6.70
C HIS A 61 5.29 6.14 -7.20
N ASP A 62 6.08 5.93 -8.25
CA ASP A 62 6.72 7.05 -8.90
C ASP A 62 5.67 7.81 -9.71
N ARG A 63 6.04 8.98 -10.23
CA ARG A 63 5.09 9.84 -10.90
C ARG A 63 4.50 9.20 -12.15
N GLN A 64 5.31 8.47 -12.91
CA GLN A 64 4.84 7.83 -14.13
C GLN A 64 3.79 6.77 -13.82
N LYS A 65 4.07 5.93 -12.83
CA LYS A 65 3.12 4.88 -12.44
C LYS A 65 1.83 5.51 -11.90
N ALA A 66 1.97 6.55 -11.06
CA ALA A 66 0.83 7.24 -10.49
C ALA A 66 -0.03 7.87 -11.59
N PHE A 67 0.63 8.44 -12.60
CA PHE A 67 -0.08 9.03 -13.74
C PHE A 67 -0.87 7.97 -14.49
N LEU A 68 -0.25 6.83 -14.78
CA LEU A 68 -0.93 5.76 -15.51
C LEU A 68 -2.14 5.23 -14.73
N LEU A 69 -2.00 5.11 -13.42
CA LEU A 69 -3.11 4.68 -12.59
C LEU A 69 -4.23 5.73 -12.57
N ALA A 70 -3.88 7.01 -12.53
CA ALA A 70 -4.88 8.07 -12.57
C ALA A 70 -5.65 8.05 -13.89
N VAL A 71 -4.95 7.77 -14.99
CA VAL A 71 -5.60 7.62 -16.30
C VAL A 71 -6.55 6.44 -16.27
N GLU A 72 -6.14 5.33 -15.66
CA GLU A 72 -6.99 4.15 -15.56
C GLU A 72 -8.25 4.45 -14.75
N VAL A 73 -8.11 5.15 -13.63
CA VAL A 73 -9.26 5.55 -12.83
C VAL A 73 -10.24 6.35 -13.67
N ASP A 74 -9.71 7.30 -14.44
CA ASP A 74 -10.55 8.16 -15.27
C ASP A 74 -11.25 7.37 -16.37
N ARG A 75 -10.53 6.50 -17.06
CA ARG A 75 -11.07 5.80 -18.22
C ARG A 75 -11.92 4.60 -17.87
N GLN A 76 -11.49 3.83 -16.88
CA GLN A 76 -12.18 2.60 -16.52
C GLN A 76 -13.17 2.82 -15.37
N GLY A 77 -13.13 3.97 -14.73
CA GLY A 77 -13.99 4.27 -13.60
C GLY A 77 -13.41 3.85 -12.27
N ARG A 78 -12.40 3.01 -12.27
CA ARG A 78 -11.74 2.54 -11.07
C ARG A 78 -10.42 1.89 -11.43
N ALA A 79 -9.51 1.82 -10.46
CA ALA A 79 -8.24 1.14 -10.67
C ALA A 79 -7.72 0.57 -9.35
N LEU A 80 -7.04 -0.57 -9.45
CA LEU A 80 -6.33 -1.14 -8.32
C LEU A 80 -5.01 -0.39 -8.22
N VAL A 81 -4.81 0.30 -7.10
CA VAL A 81 -3.63 1.14 -6.93
C VAL A 81 -2.59 0.56 -5.98
N TRP A 82 -2.96 -0.41 -5.17
CA TRP A 82 -2.04 -1.05 -4.23
C TRP A 82 -2.65 -2.37 -3.78
N SER A 83 -1.80 -3.34 -3.42
CA SER A 83 -2.30 -4.59 -2.86
C SER A 83 -1.35 -5.08 -1.79
N GLY A 84 -1.88 -5.82 -0.84
CA GLY A 84 -1.10 -6.38 0.25
C GLY A 84 -2.03 -6.97 1.30
N THR A 85 -1.56 -7.05 2.53
CA THR A 85 -2.37 -7.61 3.61
C THR A 85 -3.60 -6.74 3.85
N LYS A 86 -4.64 -7.33 4.39
CA LYS A 86 -5.87 -6.61 4.69
C LYS A 86 -5.61 -5.41 5.59
N GLU A 87 -4.80 -5.60 6.63
CA GLU A 87 -4.48 -4.54 7.56
C GLU A 87 -3.82 -3.35 6.88
N LEU A 88 -2.84 -3.62 6.04
CA LEU A 88 -2.16 -2.55 5.32
C LEU A 88 -3.05 -1.92 4.26
N ALA A 89 -3.91 -2.71 3.64
CA ALA A 89 -4.86 -2.17 2.67
C ALA A 89 -5.82 -1.20 3.35
N GLU A 90 -6.28 -1.54 4.55
CA GLU A 90 -7.14 -0.64 5.31
C GLU A 90 -6.42 0.65 5.66
N LEU A 91 -5.15 0.55 6.05
CA LEU A 91 -4.35 1.73 6.35
C LEU A 91 -4.18 2.62 5.13
N LYS A 92 -3.84 2.01 3.98
CA LYS A 92 -3.67 2.79 2.75
C LYS A 92 -4.98 3.46 2.33
N CYS A 93 -6.09 2.74 2.48
CA CYS A 93 -7.41 3.29 2.18
C CYS A 93 -7.69 4.52 3.04
N ASP A 94 -7.43 4.42 4.35
CA ASP A 94 -7.65 5.53 5.25
C ASP A 94 -6.73 6.71 4.92
N GLN A 95 -5.49 6.44 4.57
CA GLN A 95 -4.55 7.50 4.22
C GLN A 95 -4.94 8.22 2.94
N LEU A 96 -5.44 7.47 1.94
CA LEU A 96 -5.90 8.08 0.70
C LEU A 96 -7.12 8.95 0.94
N ARG A 97 -8.06 8.47 1.78
CA ARG A 97 -9.24 9.26 2.08
C ARG A 97 -8.91 10.46 2.94
N GLY A 98 -7.83 10.41 3.68
CA GLY A 98 -7.41 11.49 4.56
C GLY A 98 -6.47 12.49 3.94
N MET A 99 -6.31 12.48 2.61
CA MET A 99 -5.38 13.40 1.95
C MET A 99 -5.80 14.87 2.03
N GLY A 100 -7.06 15.12 2.34
CA GLY A 100 -7.54 16.48 2.49
C GLY A 100 -8.14 17.03 1.22
N THR A 101 -8.34 18.33 1.21
CA THR A 101 -9.01 19.02 0.12
C THR A 101 -8.15 19.04 -1.14
N ASP A 102 -8.80 18.85 -2.29
CA ASP A 102 -8.14 18.98 -3.58
C ASP A 102 -8.17 20.47 -3.98
N TYR A 103 -7.05 21.14 -3.78
CA TYR A 103 -6.91 22.55 -4.15
C TYR A 103 -6.42 22.75 -5.59
N PHE A 104 -6.15 21.67 -6.32
CA PHE A 104 -5.78 21.80 -7.73
C PHE A 104 -7.00 22.10 -8.59
N ALA A 105 -8.20 21.77 -8.11
CA ALA A 105 -9.41 22.02 -8.86
C ALA A 105 -9.78 23.50 -8.82
N PRO A 106 -10.43 24.04 -9.86
CA PRO A 106 -10.85 25.44 -9.87
C PRO A 106 -11.74 25.77 -8.68
N VAL A 107 -12.63 24.85 -8.30
CA VAL A 107 -13.39 24.93 -7.06
C VAL A 107 -12.88 23.81 -6.20
N PRO A 108 -12.32 24.12 -5.02
CA PRO A 108 -11.73 23.06 -4.19
C PRO A 108 -12.71 21.94 -3.89
N VAL A 109 -12.23 20.70 -3.97
CA VAL A 109 -13.05 19.51 -3.72
C VAL A 109 -12.77 19.09 -2.29
N THR A 110 -13.78 19.15 -1.44
CA THR A 110 -13.61 18.92 -0.01
C THR A 110 -13.98 17.53 0.44
N PHE A 111 -14.74 16.79 -0.36
CA PHE A 111 -15.10 15.43 0.03
C PHE A 111 -13.96 14.45 -0.28
N PRO A 112 -13.88 13.34 0.45
CA PRO A 112 -12.76 12.41 0.27
C PRO A 112 -12.77 11.71 -1.08
N LEU A 113 -11.58 11.32 -1.51
CA LEU A 113 -11.43 10.47 -2.68
C LEU A 113 -12.16 9.15 -2.43
N GLY A 114 -12.81 8.62 -3.44
CA GLY A 114 -13.52 7.35 -3.33
C GLY A 114 -12.51 6.20 -3.33
N VAL A 115 -12.37 5.53 -2.21
CA VAL A 115 -11.42 4.43 -2.05
C VAL A 115 -12.08 3.29 -1.30
N SER A 116 -11.83 2.08 -1.75
CA SER A 116 -12.35 0.89 -1.09
C SER A 116 -11.29 -0.21 -1.12
N ILE A 117 -11.54 -1.28 -0.39
CA ILE A 117 -10.67 -2.45 -0.45
C ILE A 117 -11.50 -3.66 -0.84
N GLU A 118 -10.87 -4.59 -1.54
CA GLU A 118 -11.51 -5.83 -1.99
C GLU A 118 -10.53 -6.98 -1.87
N PRO A 119 -11.00 -8.16 -1.45
CA PRO A 119 -10.11 -9.32 -1.44
C PRO A 119 -9.80 -9.71 -2.88
N LEU A 120 -8.56 -10.10 -3.11
CA LEU A 120 -8.15 -10.60 -4.42
C LEU A 120 -8.33 -12.11 -4.44
N PRO A 121 -8.69 -12.70 -5.60
CA PRO A 121 -8.88 -14.14 -5.70
C PRO A 121 -7.60 -14.93 -5.51
#